data_82f9c8e2b7944863c914bc41b04a165d
#
_entry.id   82f9c8e2b7944863c914bc41b04a165d
#
_cell.length_a   1.000
_cell.length_b   1.000
_cell.length_c   1.000
_cell.angle_alpha   90.00
_cell.angle_beta   90.00
_cell.angle_gamma   90.00
#
_symmetry.space_group_name_H-M   'P 1'
#
loop_
_entity.id
_entity.type
_entity.pdbx_description
1 polymer ?
#
loop_
_entity_poly.entity_id
_entity_poly.type
_entity_poly.pdbx_seq_one_letter_code
_entity_poly.pdbx_strand_id
1 'polypeptide(L)'
;MLVNMRDVLKAADDNLYGQGAFNANSVAQIKALVEIHEELRSPAIIQGANLANGFMGGCIDFPKCTLEDKKKGAKNIGDAVRKYAENSKVPVVLHLDHGNDFDACKAAIDGGYTSVMIDGSSLPYEKNVELTREVVKYAHERGVSVEGELGVLAGVEDDVFSEKSSYTNPLQALDFFKKTGVDALAISYGTMHGPNKGKNAVIRKEIAIAIKEIMRHEGVDGFLVSHGSSTVPQYIVKEINELGGDITNAYGIDVNQLVEVTRSGINKVNVDTDIRLATTRNMRELFKNKPELKNAEYCSEIFKLLEANPKVSDPRAYLYPIMDTLMYGHIPNEGVAEIVREVELAVKETVGTLIVKFGSVGKMPLVVPHKLDEMADYYKSRK
;
A
#
# COMPACT_ATOMS: atom_id res chain seq x y z
N MET A 1 -4.47 -2.26 -17.60
CA MET A 1 -4.52 -0.83 -18.01
C MET A 1 -4.29 0.04 -16.79
N LEU A 2 -3.34 1.00 -16.86
CA LEU A 2 -3.09 1.96 -15.78
C LEU A 2 -4.13 3.09 -15.80
N VAL A 3 -4.71 3.38 -14.61
CA VAL A 3 -5.76 4.39 -14.42
C VAL A 3 -5.46 5.31 -13.23
N ASN A 4 -6.12 6.45 -13.18
CA ASN A 4 -6.12 7.34 -12.02
C ASN A 4 -6.87 6.68 -10.83
N MET A 5 -6.40 6.89 -9.59
CA MET A 5 -7.02 6.27 -8.40
C MET A 5 -8.45 6.75 -8.19
N ARG A 6 -8.79 7.96 -8.60
CA ARG A 6 -10.13 8.52 -8.50
C ARG A 6 -11.19 7.65 -9.19
N ASP A 7 -10.87 7.06 -10.37
CA ASP A 7 -11.79 6.17 -11.10
C ASP A 7 -12.16 4.94 -10.27
N VAL A 8 -11.17 4.35 -9.62
CA VAL A 8 -11.35 3.16 -8.78
C VAL A 8 -12.11 3.50 -7.49
N LEU A 9 -11.74 4.60 -6.84
CA LEU A 9 -12.39 5.01 -5.58
C LEU A 9 -13.82 5.49 -5.79
N LYS A 10 -14.13 6.10 -6.94
CA LYS A 10 -15.50 6.45 -7.27
C LYS A 10 -16.39 5.22 -7.42
N ALA A 11 -15.91 4.18 -8.07
CA ALA A 11 -16.66 2.92 -8.16
C ALA A 11 -16.87 2.30 -6.77
N ALA A 12 -15.88 2.39 -5.87
CA ALA A 12 -16.00 1.90 -4.49
C ALA A 12 -17.02 2.70 -3.68
N ASP A 13 -16.99 4.03 -3.79
CA ASP A 13 -17.93 4.92 -3.09
C ASP A 13 -19.38 4.72 -3.55
N ASP A 14 -19.60 4.71 -4.86
CA ASP A 14 -20.92 4.57 -5.46
C ASP A 14 -21.57 3.19 -5.16
N ASN A 15 -20.74 2.18 -4.89
CA ASN A 15 -21.21 0.79 -4.71
C ASN A 15 -20.95 0.21 -3.32
N LEU A 16 -20.52 1.04 -2.36
CA LEU A 16 -20.33 0.73 -0.93
C LEU A 16 -19.49 -0.55 -0.68
N TYR A 17 -18.34 -0.64 -1.35
CA TYR A 17 -17.31 -1.65 -1.07
C TYR A 17 -15.97 -1.01 -0.73
N GLY A 18 -15.08 -1.76 -0.07
CA GLY A 18 -13.73 -1.32 0.19
C GLY A 18 -12.78 -1.74 -0.93
N GLN A 19 -11.95 -0.80 -1.41
CA GLN A 19 -10.87 -1.14 -2.31
C GLN A 19 -9.58 -1.35 -1.51
N GLY A 20 -9.08 -2.59 -1.49
CA GLY A 20 -7.77 -2.88 -0.90
C GLY A 20 -6.65 -2.23 -1.70
N ALA A 21 -5.66 -1.68 -1.00
CA ALA A 21 -4.44 -1.12 -1.55
C ALA A 21 -3.24 -1.84 -0.93
N PHE A 22 -2.40 -2.46 -1.76
CA PHE A 22 -1.45 -3.49 -1.34
C PHE A 22 -0.03 -3.12 -1.72
N ASN A 23 0.88 -3.12 -0.73
CA ASN A 23 2.27 -2.75 -0.91
C ASN A 23 3.07 -3.86 -1.63
N ALA A 24 3.95 -3.45 -2.53
CA ALA A 24 4.85 -4.33 -3.28
C ALA A 24 6.30 -3.83 -3.18
N ASN A 25 7.21 -4.77 -2.93
CA ASN A 25 8.64 -4.54 -2.80
C ASN A 25 9.46 -5.44 -3.75
N SER A 26 8.82 -6.03 -4.76
CA SER A 26 9.47 -6.86 -5.77
C SER A 26 8.60 -7.05 -7.00
N VAL A 27 9.23 -7.38 -8.13
CA VAL A 27 8.55 -7.73 -9.38
C VAL A 27 7.62 -8.93 -9.20
N ALA A 28 8.01 -9.92 -8.38
CA ALA A 28 7.18 -11.09 -8.07
C ALA A 28 5.88 -10.70 -7.36
N GLN A 29 5.95 -9.82 -6.36
CA GLN A 29 4.75 -9.32 -5.68
C GLN A 29 3.85 -8.52 -6.62
N ILE A 30 4.43 -7.64 -7.47
CA ILE A 30 3.68 -6.87 -8.48
C ILE A 30 2.93 -7.82 -9.42
N LYS A 31 3.60 -8.85 -9.96
CA LYS A 31 2.99 -9.86 -10.81
C LYS A 31 1.82 -10.55 -10.12
N ALA A 32 2.04 -11.07 -8.91
CA ALA A 32 1.02 -11.78 -8.13
C ALA A 32 -0.19 -10.90 -7.79
N LEU A 33 0.05 -9.61 -7.50
CA LEU A 33 -1.03 -8.63 -7.27
C LEU A 33 -1.89 -8.45 -8.51
N VAL A 34 -1.30 -8.25 -9.69
CA VAL A 34 -2.08 -8.12 -10.92
C VAL A 34 -2.88 -9.39 -11.19
N GLU A 35 -2.24 -10.57 -11.12
CA GLU A 35 -2.86 -11.86 -11.38
C GLU A 35 -4.06 -12.14 -10.45
N ILE A 36 -3.93 -11.95 -9.14
CA ILE A 36 -5.04 -12.22 -8.22
C ILE A 36 -6.21 -11.26 -8.40
N HIS A 37 -5.95 -9.99 -8.77
CA HIS A 37 -7.02 -9.07 -9.12
C HIS A 37 -7.72 -9.44 -10.43
N GLU A 38 -6.99 -10.01 -11.40
CA GLU A 38 -7.59 -10.57 -12.63
C GLU A 38 -8.46 -11.78 -12.34
N GLU A 39 -7.93 -12.74 -11.57
CA GLU A 39 -8.65 -13.96 -11.17
C GLU A 39 -9.99 -13.63 -10.48
N LEU A 40 -9.98 -12.62 -9.59
CA LEU A 40 -11.15 -12.19 -8.84
C LEU A 40 -11.95 -11.06 -9.52
N ARG A 41 -11.52 -10.60 -10.70
CA ARG A 41 -12.13 -9.48 -11.45
C ARG A 41 -12.34 -8.24 -10.57
N SER A 42 -11.35 -7.92 -9.75
CA SER A 42 -11.33 -6.76 -8.84
C SER A 42 -10.45 -5.66 -9.41
N PRO A 43 -10.80 -4.38 -9.30
CA PRO A 43 -9.84 -3.29 -9.55
C PRO A 43 -8.62 -3.43 -8.63
N ALA A 44 -7.46 -2.96 -9.04
CA ALA A 44 -6.22 -3.08 -8.28
C ALA A 44 -5.66 -1.71 -7.88
N ILE A 45 -5.23 -1.55 -6.61
CA ILE A 45 -4.33 -0.48 -6.17
C ILE A 45 -3.06 -1.14 -5.66
N ILE A 46 -1.98 -0.99 -6.43
CA ILE A 46 -0.64 -1.46 -6.08
C ILE A 46 0.14 -0.28 -5.53
N GLN A 47 0.74 -0.46 -4.36
CA GLN A 47 1.46 0.60 -3.67
C GLN A 47 2.97 0.37 -3.68
N GLY A 48 3.73 1.41 -4.04
CA GLY A 48 5.15 1.50 -3.76
C GLY A 48 5.38 2.57 -2.71
N ALA A 49 5.73 2.16 -1.48
CA ALA A 49 6.04 3.12 -0.42
C ALA A 49 7.38 3.83 -0.68
N ASN A 50 7.62 4.95 0.02
CA ASN A 50 8.83 5.73 -0.14
C ASN A 50 10.11 4.90 0.10
N LEU A 51 10.12 4.03 1.14
CA LEU A 51 11.24 3.09 1.36
C LEU A 51 11.27 1.93 0.36
N ALA A 52 10.12 1.49 -0.15
CA ALA A 52 10.07 0.51 -1.22
C ALA A 52 10.74 1.02 -2.49
N ASN A 53 10.55 2.30 -2.81
CA ASN A 53 11.26 2.94 -3.91
C ASN A 53 12.78 2.92 -3.69
N GLY A 54 13.27 3.23 -2.48
CA GLY A 54 14.70 3.10 -2.16
C GLY A 54 15.21 1.68 -2.35
N PHE A 55 14.50 0.69 -1.80
CA PHE A 55 14.84 -0.73 -1.90
C PHE A 55 14.86 -1.23 -3.35
N MET A 56 13.83 -0.92 -4.14
CA MET A 56 13.74 -1.25 -5.56
C MET A 56 14.72 -0.45 -6.43
N GLY A 57 15.41 0.54 -5.86
CA GLY A 57 16.56 1.23 -6.43
C GLY A 57 17.89 0.52 -6.17
N GLY A 58 17.89 -0.49 -5.30
CA GLY A 58 19.06 -1.27 -4.88
C GLY A 58 19.63 -0.85 -3.52
N CYS A 59 18.97 0.04 -2.78
CA CYS A 59 19.40 0.50 -1.48
C CYS A 59 18.84 -0.40 -0.37
N ILE A 60 19.71 -1.06 0.40
CA ILE A 60 19.32 -1.96 1.51
C ILE A 60 19.45 -1.30 2.89
N ASP A 61 20.18 -0.20 2.99
CA ASP A 61 20.34 0.59 4.22
C ASP A 61 19.40 1.81 4.15
N PHE A 62 18.15 1.62 4.55
CA PHE A 62 17.07 2.60 4.37
C PHE A 62 17.40 4.01 4.86
N PRO A 63 18.05 4.23 6.02
CA PRO A 63 18.46 5.56 6.44
C PRO A 63 19.43 6.27 5.49
N LYS A 64 20.10 5.53 4.63
CA LYS A 64 21.09 6.05 3.67
C LYS A 64 20.57 6.13 2.23
N CYS A 65 19.34 5.68 1.98
CA CYS A 65 18.77 5.75 0.64
C CYS A 65 18.64 7.19 0.15
N THR A 66 19.26 7.45 -0.99
CA THR A 66 19.26 8.77 -1.62
C THR A 66 18.00 9.01 -2.45
N LEU A 67 17.76 10.26 -2.84
CA LEU A 67 16.69 10.58 -3.80
C LEU A 67 16.89 9.87 -5.16
N GLU A 68 18.14 9.67 -5.59
CA GLU A 68 18.45 8.96 -6.83
C GLU A 68 18.09 7.46 -6.73
N ASP A 69 18.33 6.83 -5.57
CA ASP A 69 17.87 5.45 -5.33
C ASP A 69 16.35 5.38 -5.42
N LYS A 70 15.65 6.33 -4.80
CA LYS A 70 14.18 6.40 -4.83
C LYS A 70 13.63 6.63 -6.25
N LYS A 71 14.25 7.50 -7.04
CA LYS A 71 13.90 7.73 -8.45
C LYS A 71 14.08 6.47 -9.28
N LYS A 72 15.23 5.80 -9.13
CA LYS A 72 15.52 4.53 -9.82
C LYS A 72 14.51 3.46 -9.46
N GLY A 73 14.20 3.31 -8.17
CA GLY A 73 13.23 2.33 -7.70
C GLY A 73 11.81 2.64 -8.11
N ALA A 74 11.38 3.91 -8.05
CA ALA A 74 10.08 4.33 -8.55
C ALA A 74 9.92 3.96 -10.05
N LYS A 75 10.98 4.18 -10.83
CA LYS A 75 10.99 3.76 -12.24
C LYS A 75 10.92 2.24 -12.39
N ASN A 76 11.68 1.46 -11.61
CA ASN A 76 11.66 -0.01 -11.67
C ASN A 76 10.27 -0.56 -11.31
N ILE A 77 9.63 -0.03 -10.27
CA ILE A 77 8.26 -0.39 -9.89
C ILE A 77 7.28 0.01 -11.01
N GLY A 78 7.39 1.23 -11.53
CA GLY A 78 6.55 1.72 -12.61
C GLY A 78 6.65 0.88 -13.89
N ASP A 79 7.86 0.51 -14.28
CA ASP A 79 8.10 -0.35 -15.45
C ASP A 79 7.54 -1.77 -15.23
N ALA A 80 7.70 -2.34 -14.01
CA ALA A 80 7.16 -3.64 -13.66
C ALA A 80 5.62 -3.64 -13.66
N VAL A 81 4.99 -2.64 -13.03
CA VAL A 81 3.52 -2.52 -13.02
C VAL A 81 2.99 -2.32 -14.43
N ARG A 82 3.62 -1.46 -15.23
CA ARG A 82 3.23 -1.26 -16.64
C ARG A 82 3.30 -2.56 -17.43
N LYS A 83 4.37 -3.34 -17.28
CA LYS A 83 4.57 -4.64 -17.97
C LYS A 83 3.40 -5.60 -17.71
N TYR A 84 2.97 -5.73 -16.45
CA TYR A 84 1.88 -6.66 -16.10
C TYR A 84 0.49 -6.06 -16.32
N ALA A 85 0.32 -4.74 -16.12
CA ALA A 85 -0.95 -4.06 -16.32
C ALA A 85 -1.30 -3.81 -17.80
N GLU A 86 -0.32 -3.77 -18.72
CA GLU A 86 -0.55 -3.47 -20.13
C GLU A 86 -1.50 -4.48 -20.78
N ASN A 87 -1.34 -5.76 -20.47
CA ASN A 87 -2.17 -6.84 -20.99
C ASN A 87 -3.33 -7.20 -20.04
N SER A 88 -3.41 -6.57 -18.89
CA SER A 88 -4.47 -6.81 -17.92
C SER A 88 -5.77 -6.13 -18.33
N LYS A 89 -6.88 -6.86 -18.13
CA LYS A 89 -8.25 -6.31 -18.27
C LYS A 89 -8.67 -5.50 -17.05
N VAL A 90 -7.94 -5.64 -15.94
CA VAL A 90 -8.24 -4.98 -14.68
C VAL A 90 -7.72 -3.53 -14.72
N PRO A 91 -8.52 -2.54 -14.28
CA PRO A 91 -8.01 -1.22 -13.97
C PRO A 91 -6.97 -1.30 -12.84
N VAL A 92 -5.76 -0.83 -13.10
CA VAL A 92 -4.64 -0.86 -12.14
C VAL A 92 -4.21 0.57 -11.81
N VAL A 93 -4.17 0.88 -10.54
CA VAL A 93 -3.57 2.11 -10.00
C VAL A 93 -2.18 1.76 -9.48
N LEU A 94 -1.18 2.57 -9.81
CA LEU A 94 0.10 2.56 -9.13
C LEU A 94 0.17 3.80 -8.24
N HIS A 95 0.25 3.57 -6.92
CA HIS A 95 0.15 4.60 -5.89
C HIS A 95 1.43 4.71 -5.05
N LEU A 96 1.94 5.94 -4.87
CA LEU A 96 2.97 6.22 -3.87
C LEU A 96 2.32 6.25 -2.48
N ASP A 97 2.77 5.39 -1.59
CA ASP A 97 2.37 5.32 -0.21
C ASP A 97 3.38 6.09 0.67
N HIS A 98 2.90 7.04 1.48
CA HIS A 98 3.69 7.94 2.33
C HIS A 98 4.87 8.65 1.64
N GLY A 99 4.58 9.51 0.66
CA GLY A 99 5.54 10.52 0.22
C GLY A 99 5.75 11.56 1.33
N ASN A 100 6.98 11.78 1.77
CA ASN A 100 7.31 12.66 2.88
C ASN A 100 7.67 14.10 2.44
N ASP A 101 7.84 14.34 1.15
CA ASP A 101 8.11 15.65 0.57
C ASP A 101 7.67 15.72 -0.91
N PHE A 102 7.77 16.92 -1.48
CA PHE A 102 7.44 17.15 -2.88
C PHE A 102 8.32 16.36 -3.85
N ASP A 103 9.61 16.22 -3.56
CA ASP A 103 10.55 15.53 -4.45
C ASP A 103 10.27 14.03 -4.50
N ALA A 104 9.85 13.39 -3.40
CA ALA A 104 9.40 12.01 -3.37
C ALA A 104 8.16 11.80 -4.25
N CYS A 105 7.16 12.67 -4.14
CA CYS A 105 5.96 12.63 -4.98
C CYS A 105 6.30 12.84 -6.46
N LYS A 106 7.16 13.82 -6.76
CA LYS A 106 7.64 14.09 -8.11
C LYS A 106 8.40 12.89 -8.69
N ALA A 107 9.29 12.27 -7.93
CA ALA A 107 10.05 11.10 -8.35
C ALA A 107 9.12 9.92 -8.70
N ALA A 108 8.07 9.69 -7.91
CA ALA A 108 7.07 8.67 -8.18
C ALA A 108 6.28 8.97 -9.47
N ILE A 109 5.79 10.20 -9.65
CA ILE A 109 5.07 10.61 -10.86
C ILE A 109 5.95 10.44 -12.10
N ASP A 110 7.20 10.90 -12.04
CA ASP A 110 8.17 10.75 -13.14
C ASP A 110 8.52 9.26 -13.39
N GLY A 111 8.42 8.40 -12.37
CA GLY A 111 8.54 6.94 -12.45
C GLY A 111 7.33 6.23 -13.06
N GLY A 112 6.23 6.95 -13.31
CA GLY A 112 5.02 6.41 -13.93
C GLY A 112 3.89 6.04 -12.97
N TYR A 113 3.91 6.57 -11.74
CA TYR A 113 2.80 6.43 -10.80
C TYR A 113 1.59 7.23 -11.26
N THR A 114 0.40 6.66 -11.09
CA THR A 114 -0.88 7.27 -11.49
C THR A 114 -1.61 7.90 -10.30
N SER A 115 -1.05 7.75 -9.11
CA SER A 115 -1.52 8.33 -7.86
C SER A 115 -0.35 8.51 -6.89
N VAL A 116 -0.37 9.55 -6.08
CA VAL A 116 0.63 9.80 -5.04
C VAL A 116 -0.03 10.24 -3.74
N MET A 117 0.55 9.82 -2.61
CA MET A 117 0.22 10.38 -1.31
C MET A 117 1.32 11.33 -0.86
N ILE A 118 0.92 12.48 -0.32
CA ILE A 118 1.78 13.38 0.44
C ILE A 118 1.35 13.38 1.91
N ASP A 119 2.27 12.95 2.78
CA ASP A 119 2.03 12.92 4.21
C ASP A 119 2.64 14.15 4.90
N GLY A 120 1.80 15.15 5.11
CA GLY A 120 2.12 16.34 5.90
C GLY A 120 1.50 16.31 7.29
N SER A 121 0.98 15.18 7.77
CA SER A 121 0.21 15.06 9.02
C SER A 121 0.99 15.46 10.28
N SER A 122 2.31 15.32 10.26
CA SER A 122 3.21 15.74 11.33
C SER A 122 3.47 17.26 11.37
N LEU A 123 3.12 17.98 10.29
CA LEU A 123 3.31 19.42 10.18
C LEU A 123 2.14 20.20 10.83
N PRO A 124 2.35 21.49 11.19
CA PRO A 124 1.23 22.38 11.48
C PRO A 124 0.23 22.41 10.32
N TYR A 125 -1.07 22.48 10.64
CA TYR A 125 -2.16 22.35 9.65
C TYR A 125 -1.95 23.20 8.39
N GLU A 126 -1.66 24.50 8.51
CA GLU A 126 -1.46 25.37 7.33
C GLU A 126 -0.25 24.97 6.49
N LYS A 127 0.78 24.37 7.11
CA LYS A 127 1.94 23.85 6.38
C LYS A 127 1.62 22.55 5.64
N ASN A 128 0.80 21.68 6.23
CA ASN A 128 0.27 20.50 5.56
C ASN A 128 -0.58 20.92 4.34
N VAL A 129 -1.46 21.91 4.51
CA VAL A 129 -2.27 22.47 3.40
C VAL A 129 -1.38 23.02 2.28
N GLU A 130 -0.34 23.79 2.62
CA GLU A 130 0.59 24.40 1.67
C GLU A 130 1.34 23.34 0.85
N LEU A 131 1.92 22.35 1.53
CA LEU A 131 2.64 21.23 0.92
C LEU A 131 1.70 20.38 0.03
N THR A 132 0.52 20.03 0.54
CA THR A 132 -0.45 19.23 -0.22
C THR A 132 -0.91 19.95 -1.48
N ARG A 133 -1.17 21.27 -1.42
CA ARG A 133 -1.53 22.07 -2.59
C ARG A 133 -0.44 22.09 -3.66
N GLU A 134 0.82 22.17 -3.25
CA GLU A 134 1.94 22.14 -4.18
C GLU A 134 1.98 20.81 -4.94
N VAL A 135 1.83 19.69 -4.24
CA VAL A 135 1.78 18.36 -4.85
C VAL A 135 0.54 18.21 -5.73
N VAL A 136 -0.64 18.64 -5.28
CA VAL A 136 -1.89 18.60 -6.06
C VAL A 136 -1.73 19.34 -7.37
N LYS A 137 -1.17 20.54 -7.35
CA LYS A 137 -0.94 21.34 -8.58
C LYS A 137 -0.07 20.56 -9.58
N TYR A 138 1.05 20.00 -9.12
CA TYR A 138 1.98 19.28 -9.99
C TYR A 138 1.38 17.98 -10.54
N ALA A 139 0.69 17.22 -9.68
CA ALA A 139 0.10 15.94 -10.02
C ALA A 139 -1.10 16.08 -10.97
N HIS A 140 -2.03 16.99 -10.67
CA HIS A 140 -3.24 17.22 -11.47
C HIS A 140 -2.94 17.71 -12.89
N GLU A 141 -1.88 18.50 -13.08
CA GLU A 141 -1.42 18.91 -14.43
C GLU A 141 -1.01 17.70 -15.30
N ARG A 142 -0.75 16.55 -14.68
CA ARG A 142 -0.35 15.27 -15.30
C ARG A 142 -1.42 14.17 -15.23
N GLY A 143 -2.62 14.53 -14.77
CA GLY A 143 -3.73 13.59 -14.60
C GLY A 143 -3.55 12.60 -13.47
N VAL A 144 -2.59 12.83 -12.56
CA VAL A 144 -2.29 11.97 -11.40
C VAL A 144 -3.10 12.44 -10.21
N SER A 145 -3.75 11.50 -9.50
CA SER A 145 -4.52 11.80 -8.27
C SER A 145 -3.61 11.96 -7.06
N VAL A 146 -4.09 12.72 -6.08
CA VAL A 146 -3.37 12.97 -4.83
C VAL A 146 -4.19 12.54 -3.63
N GLU A 147 -3.53 11.83 -2.71
CA GLU A 147 -3.98 11.54 -1.37
C GLU A 147 -3.22 12.44 -0.39
N GLY A 148 -3.92 13.03 0.57
CA GLY A 148 -3.33 13.73 1.71
C GLY A 148 -3.58 12.99 3.00
N GLU A 149 -3.01 13.45 4.12
CA GLU A 149 -3.29 12.90 5.45
C GLU A 149 -3.61 14.00 6.45
N LEU A 150 -4.60 13.73 7.31
CA LEU A 150 -5.01 14.63 8.37
C LEU A 150 -5.34 13.87 9.66
N GLY A 151 -4.75 14.31 10.76
CA GLY A 151 -4.66 13.54 12.00
C GLY A 151 -3.38 12.71 12.01
N VAL A 152 -2.92 12.33 13.19
CA VAL A 152 -1.68 11.60 13.36
C VAL A 152 -2.00 10.18 13.80
N LEU A 153 -1.47 9.18 13.07
CA LEU A 153 -1.54 7.78 13.47
C LEU A 153 -0.31 7.42 14.32
N ALA A 154 -0.54 6.80 15.49
CA ALA A 154 0.55 6.25 16.28
C ALA A 154 1.11 4.98 15.64
N GLY A 155 2.38 4.65 15.96
CA GLY A 155 3.08 3.47 15.49
C GLY A 155 4.20 3.77 14.50
N VAL A 156 4.69 2.73 13.83
CA VAL A 156 5.77 2.80 12.85
C VAL A 156 5.31 2.16 11.57
N GLU A 157 5.38 2.88 10.46
CA GLU A 157 5.20 2.35 9.11
C GLU A 157 6.30 2.94 8.22
N ASP A 158 7.19 2.08 7.76
CA ASP A 158 8.40 2.45 7.03
C ASP A 158 9.20 3.58 7.74
N ASP A 159 9.21 4.80 7.19
CA ASP A 159 9.91 5.98 7.73
C ASP A 159 8.98 6.94 8.53
N VAL A 160 7.71 6.58 8.69
CA VAL A 160 6.75 7.34 9.48
C VAL A 160 6.68 6.80 10.92
N PHE A 161 6.88 7.67 11.90
CA PHE A 161 6.80 7.33 13.32
C PHE A 161 6.03 8.40 14.13
N SER A 162 5.13 7.94 14.99
CA SER A 162 4.51 8.78 16.02
C SER A 162 4.19 8.00 17.30
N GLU A 163 4.43 8.61 18.46
CA GLU A 163 4.07 8.03 19.77
C GLU A 163 2.59 8.18 20.10
N LYS A 164 1.91 9.15 19.49
CA LYS A 164 0.52 9.49 19.80
C LYS A 164 -0.31 9.62 18.54
N SER A 165 -1.56 9.19 18.63
CA SER A 165 -2.56 9.46 17.59
C SER A 165 -3.47 10.63 18.00
N SER A 166 -3.92 11.37 16.98
CA SER A 166 -4.99 12.37 17.14
C SER A 166 -6.08 12.08 16.11
N TYR A 167 -7.34 12.02 16.56
CA TYR A 167 -8.46 11.81 15.63
C TYR A 167 -8.63 12.99 14.67
N THR A 168 -8.95 12.68 13.41
CA THR A 168 -9.27 13.68 12.41
C THR A 168 -10.55 14.44 12.80
N ASN A 169 -10.47 15.76 12.81
CA ASN A 169 -11.67 16.62 13.03
C ASN A 169 -12.46 16.72 11.73
N PRO A 170 -13.76 16.37 11.69
CA PRO A 170 -14.55 16.38 10.47
C PRO A 170 -14.67 17.74 9.78
N LEU A 171 -14.76 18.84 10.51
CA LEU A 171 -14.80 20.19 9.91
C LEU A 171 -13.45 20.58 9.33
N GLN A 172 -12.36 20.16 9.97
CA GLN A 172 -11.01 20.39 9.46
C GLN A 172 -10.74 19.54 8.21
N ALA A 173 -11.29 18.33 8.13
CA ALA A 173 -11.22 17.50 6.92
C ALA A 173 -11.92 18.18 5.74
N LEU A 174 -13.11 18.72 5.93
CA LEU A 174 -13.83 19.50 4.90
C LEU A 174 -13.02 20.72 4.43
N ASP A 175 -12.47 21.50 5.39
CA ASP A 175 -11.63 22.67 5.08
C ASP A 175 -10.38 22.25 4.30
N PHE A 176 -9.76 21.11 4.66
CA PHE A 176 -8.60 20.56 3.95
C PHE A 176 -8.91 20.21 2.50
N PHE A 177 -10.01 19.49 2.23
CA PHE A 177 -10.46 19.21 0.86
C PHE A 177 -10.68 20.50 0.07
N LYS A 178 -11.37 21.49 0.65
CA LYS A 178 -11.65 22.77 0.00
C LYS A 178 -10.40 23.60 -0.30
N LYS A 179 -9.44 23.60 0.63
CA LYS A 179 -8.20 24.38 0.48
C LYS A 179 -7.19 23.73 -0.45
N THR A 180 -7.09 22.39 -0.43
CA THR A 180 -6.04 21.68 -1.16
C THR A 180 -6.48 21.18 -2.52
N GLY A 181 -7.76 20.85 -2.70
CA GLY A 181 -8.28 20.18 -3.90
C GLY A 181 -7.83 18.72 -4.02
N VAL A 182 -7.37 18.10 -2.93
CA VAL A 182 -6.94 16.69 -2.85
C VAL A 182 -8.07 15.74 -3.25
N ASP A 183 -7.75 14.59 -3.84
CA ASP A 183 -8.75 13.61 -4.30
C ASP A 183 -9.18 12.65 -3.18
N ALA A 184 -8.24 12.28 -2.31
CA ALA A 184 -8.48 11.37 -1.21
C ALA A 184 -7.79 11.85 0.07
N LEU A 185 -8.33 11.50 1.22
CA LEU A 185 -7.81 11.88 2.52
C LEU A 185 -7.70 10.67 3.44
N ALA A 186 -6.47 10.36 3.84
CA ALA A 186 -6.20 9.45 4.93
C ALA A 186 -6.63 10.10 6.25
N ILE A 187 -7.45 9.39 7.02
CA ILE A 187 -8.00 9.88 8.27
C ILE A 187 -7.55 9.04 9.47
N SER A 188 -7.26 9.71 10.57
CA SER A 188 -7.02 9.06 11.86
C SER A 188 -8.34 8.88 12.62
N TYR A 189 -8.73 7.64 12.84
CA TYR A 189 -9.99 7.29 13.47
C TYR A 189 -9.90 6.04 14.38
N GLY A 190 -8.68 5.75 14.86
CA GLY A 190 -8.39 4.67 15.81
C GLY A 190 -7.55 3.54 15.25
N THR A 191 -7.13 3.61 13.98
CA THR A 191 -6.10 2.74 13.43
C THR A 191 -4.71 3.17 13.88
N MET A 192 -3.73 2.26 13.76
CA MET A 192 -2.33 2.51 14.12
C MET A 192 -1.41 1.84 13.10
N HIS A 193 -0.25 2.43 12.85
CA HIS A 193 0.79 1.83 12.01
C HIS A 193 1.49 0.63 12.68
N GLY A 194 2.11 -0.23 11.86
CA GLY A 194 2.90 -1.37 12.32
C GLY A 194 2.09 -2.60 12.74
N PRO A 195 2.79 -3.67 13.15
CA PRO A 195 2.18 -4.97 13.44
C PRO A 195 1.50 -5.04 14.81
N ASN A 196 1.68 -4.08 15.71
CA ASN A 196 1.11 -4.09 17.06
C ASN A 196 0.10 -2.96 17.24
N LYS A 197 -1.18 -3.27 17.01
CA LYS A 197 -2.30 -2.32 17.18
C LYS A 197 -3.03 -2.51 18.53
N GLY A 198 -2.51 -3.43 19.37
CA GLY A 198 -3.16 -3.83 20.62
C GLY A 198 -4.31 -4.83 20.41
N LYS A 199 -4.53 -5.70 21.41
CA LYS A 199 -5.52 -6.79 21.33
C LYS A 199 -6.96 -6.32 21.14
N ASN A 200 -7.28 -5.08 21.51
CA ASN A 200 -8.63 -4.54 21.52
C ASN A 200 -8.68 -3.20 20.75
N ALA A 201 -7.99 -3.11 19.62
CA ALA A 201 -8.06 -1.93 18.78
C ALA A 201 -9.52 -1.70 18.31
N VAL A 202 -10.05 -0.50 18.55
CA VAL A 202 -11.40 -0.11 18.16
C VAL A 202 -11.31 1.09 17.24
N ILE A 203 -11.83 0.94 16.04
CA ILE A 203 -11.92 2.03 15.08
C ILE A 203 -13.24 2.77 15.19
N ARG A 204 -13.18 4.09 15.07
CA ARG A 204 -14.30 5.02 15.28
C ARG A 204 -14.92 5.39 13.94
N LYS A 205 -15.74 4.47 13.40
CA LYS A 205 -16.42 4.67 12.11
C LYS A 205 -17.26 5.96 12.07
N GLU A 206 -17.71 6.44 13.22
CA GLU A 206 -18.50 7.67 13.36
C GLU A 206 -17.77 8.88 12.79
N ILE A 207 -16.42 8.88 12.84
CA ILE A 207 -15.59 9.95 12.27
C ILE A 207 -15.69 9.95 10.74
N ALA A 208 -15.56 8.75 10.10
CA ALA A 208 -15.71 8.62 8.65
C ALA A 208 -17.13 9.04 8.20
N ILE A 209 -18.17 8.57 8.91
CA ILE A 209 -19.56 8.94 8.65
C ILE A 209 -19.73 10.45 8.71
N ALA A 210 -19.26 11.09 9.79
CA ALA A 210 -19.41 12.55 9.98
C ALA A 210 -18.71 13.34 8.86
N ILE A 211 -17.51 12.91 8.44
CA ILE A 211 -16.77 13.56 7.33
C ILE A 211 -17.57 13.42 6.02
N LYS A 212 -18.04 12.22 5.69
CA LYS A 212 -18.79 11.99 4.44
C LYS A 212 -20.11 12.74 4.40
N GLU A 213 -20.84 12.81 5.53
CA GLU A 213 -22.10 13.58 5.62
C GLU A 213 -21.87 15.09 5.43
N ILE A 214 -20.85 15.66 6.07
CA ILE A 214 -20.49 17.08 5.89
C ILE A 214 -20.05 17.35 4.46
N MET A 215 -19.19 16.49 3.87
CA MET A 215 -18.76 16.62 2.48
C MET A 215 -19.95 16.60 1.50
N ARG A 216 -20.89 15.66 1.72
CA ARG A 216 -22.10 15.55 0.89
C ARG A 216 -22.99 16.80 1.00
N HIS A 217 -23.17 17.31 2.22
CA HIS A 217 -23.95 18.55 2.46
C HIS A 217 -23.34 19.77 1.75
N GLU A 218 -22.02 19.85 1.77
CA GLU A 218 -21.26 20.98 1.20
C GLU A 218 -20.91 20.80 -0.29
N GLY A 219 -21.34 19.67 -0.91
CA GLY A 219 -21.06 19.38 -2.32
C GLY A 219 -19.57 19.15 -2.60
N VAL A 220 -18.80 18.73 -1.62
CA VAL A 220 -17.37 18.40 -1.79
C VAL A 220 -17.23 16.94 -2.19
N ASP A 221 -16.56 16.72 -3.31
CA ASP A 221 -16.31 15.41 -3.90
C ASP A 221 -14.89 14.93 -3.55
N GLY A 222 -14.79 13.85 -2.79
CA GLY A 222 -13.54 13.27 -2.35
C GLY A 222 -13.73 11.94 -1.63
N PHE A 223 -12.63 11.22 -1.43
CA PHE A 223 -12.64 9.86 -0.90
C PHE A 223 -11.90 9.78 0.44
N LEU A 224 -12.26 8.80 1.28
CA LEU A 224 -11.59 8.56 2.55
C LEU A 224 -10.77 7.28 2.51
N VAL A 225 -9.62 7.35 3.16
CA VAL A 225 -8.63 6.26 3.19
C VAL A 225 -8.34 5.84 4.63
N SER A 226 -8.18 4.54 4.83
CA SER A 226 -7.77 3.92 6.08
C SER A 226 -6.33 3.44 5.99
N HIS A 227 -5.43 4.08 6.72
CA HIS A 227 -4.08 3.63 6.98
C HIS A 227 -4.01 2.79 8.26
N GLY A 228 -2.88 2.08 8.46
CA GLY A 228 -2.69 1.23 9.63
C GLY A 228 -3.74 0.11 9.73
N SER A 229 -4.20 -0.43 8.61
CA SER A 229 -5.36 -1.33 8.54
C SER A 229 -5.00 -2.81 8.37
N SER A 230 -3.74 -3.19 8.49
CA SER A 230 -3.35 -4.61 8.44
C SER A 230 -4.04 -5.41 9.54
N THR A 231 -4.52 -6.61 9.18
CA THR A 231 -5.31 -7.47 10.07
C THR A 231 -4.45 -8.35 10.97
N VAL A 232 -3.17 -8.53 10.60
CA VAL A 232 -2.19 -9.38 11.33
C VAL A 232 -2.82 -10.74 11.68
N PRO A 233 -3.08 -11.61 10.69
CA PRO A 233 -3.80 -12.86 10.91
C PRO A 233 -3.08 -13.75 11.93
N GLN A 234 -3.74 -14.05 13.04
CA GLN A 234 -3.14 -14.74 14.18
C GLN A 234 -2.69 -16.15 13.84
N TYR A 235 -3.32 -16.81 12.86
CA TYR A 235 -2.88 -18.11 12.40
C TYR A 235 -1.51 -18.04 11.70
N ILE A 236 -1.24 -16.97 10.91
CA ILE A 236 0.06 -16.76 10.26
C ILE A 236 1.14 -16.49 11.31
N VAL A 237 0.87 -15.66 12.31
CA VAL A 237 1.81 -15.40 13.41
C VAL A 237 2.15 -16.69 14.16
N LYS A 238 1.15 -17.52 14.44
CA LYS A 238 1.33 -18.83 15.07
C LYS A 238 2.21 -19.75 14.23
N GLU A 239 1.91 -19.88 12.93
CA GLU A 239 2.67 -20.71 12.00
C GLU A 239 4.12 -20.24 11.86
N ILE A 240 4.38 -18.93 11.78
CA ILE A 240 5.74 -18.38 11.78
C ILE A 240 6.50 -18.85 13.02
N ASN A 241 5.87 -18.79 14.21
CA ASN A 241 6.51 -19.17 15.46
C ASN A 241 6.74 -20.69 15.55
N GLU A 242 5.83 -21.52 15.04
CA GLU A 242 6.01 -22.97 14.91
C GLU A 242 7.11 -23.35 13.91
N LEU A 243 7.45 -22.46 13.00
CA LEU A 243 8.51 -22.59 12.00
C LEU A 243 9.84 -21.94 12.42
N GLY A 244 10.02 -21.67 13.71
CA GLY A 244 11.26 -21.12 14.26
C GLY A 244 11.32 -19.59 14.32
N GLY A 245 10.21 -18.90 14.10
CA GLY A 245 10.09 -17.47 14.39
C GLY A 245 9.83 -17.18 15.87
N ASP A 246 9.92 -15.90 16.25
CA ASP A 246 9.62 -15.38 17.59
C ASP A 246 8.89 -14.03 17.47
N ILE A 247 7.75 -14.04 16.77
CA ILE A 247 6.91 -12.85 16.64
C ILE A 247 5.94 -12.80 17.81
N THR A 248 6.11 -11.79 18.66
CA THR A 248 5.31 -11.56 19.85
C THR A 248 4.59 -10.21 19.77
N ASN A 249 3.45 -10.09 20.45
CA ASN A 249 2.66 -8.85 20.52
C ASN A 249 2.26 -8.27 19.16
N ALA A 250 2.06 -9.11 18.15
CA ALA A 250 1.57 -8.71 16.84
C ALA A 250 0.04 -8.89 16.80
N TYR A 251 -0.68 -7.78 16.73
CA TYR A 251 -2.15 -7.73 16.70
C TYR A 251 -2.59 -6.65 15.71
N GLY A 252 -3.46 -7.00 14.78
CA GLY A 252 -4.02 -6.10 13.78
C GLY A 252 -5.42 -5.59 14.13
N ILE A 253 -6.06 -5.00 13.15
CA ILE A 253 -7.47 -4.63 13.21
C ILE A 253 -8.33 -5.85 12.86
N ASP A 254 -9.42 -6.05 13.59
CA ASP A 254 -10.41 -7.08 13.22
C ASP A 254 -10.96 -6.76 11.82
N VAL A 255 -10.86 -7.72 10.92
CA VAL A 255 -11.31 -7.58 9.52
C VAL A 255 -12.79 -7.17 9.44
N ASN A 256 -13.63 -7.58 10.39
CA ASN A 256 -15.04 -7.20 10.40
C ASN A 256 -15.23 -5.71 10.69
N GLN A 257 -14.39 -5.10 11.53
CA GLN A 257 -14.40 -3.64 11.72
C GLN A 257 -14.00 -2.93 10.42
N LEU A 258 -13.00 -3.45 9.67
CA LEU A 258 -12.63 -2.89 8.38
C LEU A 258 -13.77 -3.01 7.36
N VAL A 259 -14.45 -4.15 7.28
CA VAL A 259 -15.64 -4.32 6.42
C VAL A 259 -16.75 -3.33 6.80
N GLU A 260 -16.94 -3.09 8.08
CA GLU A 260 -17.96 -2.13 8.55
C GLU A 260 -17.63 -0.69 8.16
N VAL A 261 -16.36 -0.27 8.28
CA VAL A 261 -15.98 1.11 7.91
C VAL A 261 -15.97 1.36 6.40
N THR A 262 -15.73 0.33 5.58
CA THR A 262 -15.86 0.50 4.11
C THR A 262 -17.31 0.78 3.71
N ARG A 263 -18.28 0.27 4.44
CA ARG A 263 -19.72 0.60 4.28
C ARG A 263 -20.09 1.94 4.93
N SER A 264 -19.20 2.53 5.69
CA SER A 264 -19.40 3.78 6.44
C SER A 264 -18.64 4.97 5.83
N GLY A 265 -18.11 4.82 4.62
CA GLY A 265 -17.48 5.91 3.88
C GLY A 265 -15.98 5.79 3.64
N ILE A 266 -15.31 4.75 4.18
CA ILE A 266 -13.91 4.46 3.81
C ILE A 266 -13.91 3.75 2.45
N ASN A 267 -13.18 4.31 1.48
CA ASN A 267 -13.13 3.82 0.11
C ASN A 267 -11.87 2.98 -0.17
N LYS A 268 -10.73 3.33 0.42
CA LYS A 268 -9.43 2.65 0.27
C LYS A 268 -8.96 2.11 1.63
N VAL A 269 -8.41 0.89 1.64
CA VAL A 269 -7.88 0.23 2.84
C VAL A 269 -6.45 -0.23 2.58
N ASN A 270 -5.47 0.38 3.26
CA ASN A 270 -4.05 0.05 3.10
C ASN A 270 -3.68 -1.21 3.87
N VAL A 271 -3.00 -2.15 3.20
CA VAL A 271 -2.50 -3.40 3.80
C VAL A 271 -1.08 -3.69 3.31
N ASP A 272 -0.15 -3.78 4.25
CA ASP A 272 1.24 -4.17 4.01
C ASP A 272 1.66 -5.33 4.93
N THR A 273 1.53 -5.17 6.25
CA THR A 273 2.04 -6.13 7.24
C THR A 273 1.54 -7.56 7.00
N ASP A 274 0.31 -7.74 6.54
CA ASP A 274 -0.27 -9.06 6.30
C ASP A 274 0.50 -9.79 5.18
N ILE A 275 0.89 -9.07 4.12
CA ILE A 275 1.70 -9.60 3.02
C ILE A 275 3.11 -9.93 3.49
N ARG A 276 3.72 -9.08 4.31
CA ARG A 276 5.05 -9.31 4.89
C ARG A 276 5.07 -10.58 5.75
N LEU A 277 4.07 -10.74 6.61
CA LEU A 277 3.93 -11.92 7.48
C LEU A 277 3.71 -13.20 6.66
N ALA A 278 2.81 -13.16 5.67
CA ALA A 278 2.53 -14.32 4.82
C ALA A 278 3.79 -14.74 4.04
N THR A 279 4.52 -13.78 3.48
CA THR A 279 5.81 -14.05 2.80
C THR A 279 6.82 -14.69 3.76
N THR A 280 6.94 -14.17 4.98
CA THR A 280 7.87 -14.72 5.99
C THR A 280 7.48 -16.13 6.42
N ARG A 281 6.17 -16.41 6.58
CA ARG A 281 5.66 -17.75 6.85
C ARG A 281 6.06 -18.72 5.74
N ASN A 282 5.79 -18.36 4.48
CA ASN A 282 6.10 -19.21 3.33
C ASN A 282 7.60 -19.46 3.19
N MET A 283 8.45 -18.46 3.43
CA MET A 283 9.90 -18.65 3.39
C MET A 283 10.38 -19.65 4.45
N ARG A 284 9.90 -19.56 5.70
CA ARG A 284 10.25 -20.50 6.76
C ARG A 284 9.76 -21.91 6.45
N GLU A 285 8.53 -22.04 5.92
CA GLU A 285 7.95 -23.31 5.51
C GLU A 285 8.72 -23.93 4.33
N LEU A 286 9.11 -23.14 3.33
CA LEU A 286 9.93 -23.60 2.20
C LEU A 286 11.23 -24.26 2.69
N PHE A 287 11.98 -23.59 3.57
CA PHE A 287 13.23 -24.13 4.10
C PHE A 287 13.05 -25.33 5.03
N LYS A 288 11.90 -25.51 5.64
CA LYS A 288 11.54 -26.73 6.37
C LYS A 288 11.24 -27.88 5.43
N ASN A 289 10.46 -27.63 4.38
CA ASN A 289 9.99 -28.65 3.44
C ASN A 289 11.05 -29.04 2.40
N LYS A 290 11.97 -28.12 2.06
CA LYS A 290 13.06 -28.30 1.10
C LYS A 290 14.42 -27.98 1.76
N PRO A 291 14.89 -28.83 2.68
CA PRO A 291 16.12 -28.56 3.46
C PRO A 291 17.38 -28.45 2.61
N GLU A 292 17.40 -29.00 1.40
CA GLU A 292 18.50 -28.87 0.44
C GLU A 292 18.74 -27.40 0.03
N LEU A 293 17.71 -26.56 0.02
CA LEU A 293 17.84 -25.14 -0.30
C LEU A 293 18.68 -24.38 0.73
N LYS A 294 18.81 -24.87 1.96
CA LYS A 294 19.66 -24.26 3.00
C LYS A 294 21.13 -24.17 2.61
N ASN A 295 21.56 -24.97 1.63
CA ASN A 295 22.94 -25.00 1.11
C ASN A 295 23.02 -24.55 -0.34
N ALA A 296 21.90 -24.21 -0.98
CA ALA A 296 21.88 -23.75 -2.36
C ALA A 296 22.35 -22.29 -2.50
N GLU A 297 22.91 -21.96 -3.66
CA GLU A 297 23.37 -20.62 -3.97
C GLU A 297 22.23 -19.60 -3.80
N TYR A 298 22.52 -18.42 -3.21
CA TYR A 298 21.59 -17.37 -2.77
C TYR A 298 20.65 -17.81 -1.63
N CYS A 299 20.05 -19.00 -1.70
CA CYS A 299 19.09 -19.48 -0.70
C CYS A 299 19.74 -19.67 0.68
N SER A 300 21.01 -20.10 0.71
CA SER A 300 21.76 -20.31 1.98
C SER A 300 21.95 -19.01 2.76
N GLU A 301 22.13 -17.89 2.09
CA GLU A 301 22.25 -16.58 2.74
C GLU A 301 20.89 -16.11 3.27
N ILE A 302 19.82 -16.24 2.49
CA ILE A 302 18.45 -15.94 2.91
C ILE A 302 18.08 -16.76 4.15
N PHE A 303 18.37 -18.06 4.14
CA PHE A 303 18.14 -18.94 5.30
C PHE A 303 18.88 -18.46 6.56
N LYS A 304 20.19 -18.13 6.43
CA LYS A 304 20.99 -17.62 7.56
C LYS A 304 20.43 -16.31 8.13
N LEU A 305 19.94 -15.39 7.28
CA LEU A 305 19.33 -14.14 7.71
C LEU A 305 18.02 -14.38 8.49
N LEU A 306 17.20 -15.33 8.04
CA LEU A 306 15.97 -15.72 8.75
C LEU A 306 16.27 -16.35 10.12
N GLU A 307 17.28 -17.22 10.21
CA GLU A 307 17.68 -17.86 11.47
C GLU A 307 18.34 -16.88 12.44
N ALA A 308 19.14 -15.95 11.92
CA ALA A 308 19.81 -14.94 12.74
C ALA A 308 18.84 -13.94 13.37
N ASN A 309 17.63 -13.73 12.75
CA ASN A 309 16.62 -12.84 13.27
C ASN A 309 15.24 -13.53 13.32
N PRO A 310 14.93 -14.31 14.37
CA PRO A 310 13.63 -14.98 14.51
C PRO A 310 12.43 -14.02 14.55
N LYS A 311 12.64 -12.75 14.90
CA LYS A 311 11.60 -11.71 14.97
C LYS A 311 11.35 -10.99 13.66
N VAL A 312 12.13 -11.29 12.63
CA VAL A 312 11.97 -10.63 11.33
C VAL A 312 10.61 -10.96 10.71
N SER A 313 9.91 -9.92 10.27
CA SER A 313 8.67 -10.03 9.52
C SER A 313 8.71 -9.26 8.19
N ASP A 314 9.74 -8.45 7.96
CA ASP A 314 9.92 -7.70 6.72
C ASP A 314 10.80 -8.49 5.74
N PRO A 315 10.25 -8.95 4.59
CA PRO A 315 11.01 -9.69 3.60
C PRO A 315 12.22 -8.95 3.03
N ARG A 316 12.23 -7.64 3.02
CA ARG A 316 13.37 -6.83 2.55
C ARG A 316 14.64 -7.11 3.36
N ALA A 317 14.48 -7.46 4.64
CA ALA A 317 15.60 -7.70 5.55
C ALA A 317 16.31 -9.05 5.30
N TYR A 318 15.71 -9.97 4.55
CA TYR A 318 16.32 -11.28 4.28
C TYR A 318 16.30 -11.68 2.80
N LEU A 319 15.52 -11.02 1.93
CA LEU A 319 15.50 -11.33 0.49
C LEU A 319 16.52 -10.52 -0.32
N TYR A 320 17.18 -9.52 0.24
CA TYR A 320 18.13 -8.70 -0.49
C TYR A 320 19.29 -9.47 -1.17
N PRO A 321 19.69 -10.71 -0.75
CA PRO A 321 20.69 -11.47 -1.51
C PRO A 321 20.28 -11.78 -2.95
N ILE A 322 18.98 -11.72 -3.27
CA ILE A 322 18.45 -11.88 -4.63
C ILE A 322 17.92 -10.55 -5.20
N MET A 323 18.60 -9.44 -4.91
CA MET A 323 18.14 -8.09 -5.26
C MET A 323 17.85 -7.93 -6.76
N ASP A 324 18.67 -8.53 -7.63
CA ASP A 324 18.46 -8.50 -9.09
C ASP A 324 17.14 -9.17 -9.48
N THR A 325 16.81 -10.29 -8.85
CA THR A 325 15.52 -10.96 -9.01
C THR A 325 14.37 -10.09 -8.53
N LEU A 326 14.53 -9.44 -7.36
CA LEU A 326 13.49 -8.60 -6.79
C LEU A 326 13.19 -7.38 -7.66
N MET A 327 14.25 -6.71 -8.18
CA MET A 327 14.12 -5.49 -8.98
C MET A 327 13.70 -5.74 -10.43
N TYR A 328 14.20 -6.81 -11.04
CA TYR A 328 14.08 -7.01 -12.50
C TYR A 328 13.42 -8.34 -12.90
N GLY A 329 13.21 -9.26 -11.95
CA GLY A 329 12.62 -10.57 -12.20
C GLY A 329 13.57 -11.59 -12.86
N HIS A 330 14.88 -11.37 -12.83
CA HIS A 330 15.86 -12.32 -13.33
C HIS A 330 16.01 -13.47 -12.33
N ILE A 331 15.75 -14.69 -12.76
CA ILE A 331 15.82 -15.90 -11.94
C ILE A 331 17.12 -16.65 -12.29
N PRO A 332 18.14 -16.65 -11.39
CA PRO A 332 19.44 -17.24 -11.71
C PRO A 332 19.46 -18.78 -11.65
N ASN A 333 18.62 -19.40 -10.81
CA ASN A 333 18.58 -20.85 -10.61
C ASN A 333 17.23 -21.32 -10.06
N GLU A 334 17.02 -22.65 -9.98
CA GLU A 334 15.77 -23.25 -9.51
C GLU A 334 15.48 -22.94 -8.02
N GLY A 335 16.49 -22.82 -7.17
CA GLY A 335 16.29 -22.47 -5.76
C GLY A 335 15.67 -21.07 -5.61
N VAL A 336 16.13 -20.10 -6.39
CA VAL A 336 15.54 -18.75 -6.43
C VAL A 336 14.16 -18.77 -7.08
N ALA A 337 13.93 -19.64 -8.09
CA ALA A 337 12.59 -19.84 -8.67
C ALA A 337 11.58 -20.33 -7.62
N GLU A 338 11.97 -21.24 -6.72
CA GLU A 338 11.14 -21.68 -5.61
C GLU A 338 10.80 -20.54 -4.64
N ILE A 339 11.79 -19.70 -4.28
CA ILE A 339 11.57 -18.52 -3.45
C ILE A 339 10.55 -17.58 -4.10
N VAL A 340 10.71 -17.30 -5.38
CA VAL A 340 9.79 -16.44 -6.14
C VAL A 340 8.37 -17.00 -6.13
N ARG A 341 8.19 -18.31 -6.36
CA ARG A 341 6.89 -18.99 -6.28
C ARG A 341 6.22 -18.81 -4.93
N GLU A 342 6.97 -18.97 -3.84
CA GLU A 342 6.43 -18.82 -2.49
C GLU A 342 6.08 -17.36 -2.15
N VAL A 343 6.81 -16.38 -2.66
CA VAL A 343 6.44 -14.95 -2.58
C VAL A 343 5.12 -14.71 -3.31
N GLU A 344 4.98 -15.20 -4.54
CA GLU A 344 3.75 -15.05 -5.34
C GLU A 344 2.55 -15.71 -4.65
N LEU A 345 2.71 -16.92 -4.09
CA LEU A 345 1.65 -17.64 -3.37
C LEU A 345 1.22 -16.88 -2.11
N ALA A 346 2.15 -16.39 -1.31
CA ALA A 346 1.85 -15.61 -0.10
C ALA A 346 1.00 -14.37 -0.42
N VAL A 347 1.35 -13.65 -1.50
CA VAL A 347 0.58 -12.49 -1.97
C VAL A 347 -0.83 -12.91 -2.39
N LYS A 348 -0.95 -13.92 -3.24
CA LYS A 348 -2.26 -14.35 -3.78
C LYS A 348 -3.20 -14.83 -2.69
N GLU A 349 -2.72 -15.62 -1.72
CA GLU A 349 -3.53 -16.10 -0.59
C GLU A 349 -4.04 -14.94 0.26
N THR A 350 -3.13 -14.06 0.68
CA THR A 350 -3.46 -12.94 1.56
C THR A 350 -4.36 -11.92 0.89
N VAL A 351 -3.95 -11.47 -0.28
CA VAL A 351 -4.67 -10.42 -1.03
C VAL A 351 -6.01 -10.94 -1.54
N GLY A 352 -6.06 -12.18 -2.05
CA GLY A 352 -7.31 -12.82 -2.47
C GLY A 352 -8.35 -12.88 -1.35
N THR A 353 -7.92 -13.24 -0.14
CA THR A 353 -8.76 -13.24 1.05
C THR A 353 -9.31 -11.84 1.36
N LEU A 354 -8.47 -10.82 1.30
CA LEU A 354 -8.88 -9.44 1.60
C LEU A 354 -9.77 -8.83 0.51
N ILE A 355 -9.54 -9.13 -0.76
CA ILE A 355 -10.43 -8.75 -1.87
C ILE A 355 -11.84 -9.27 -1.64
N VAL A 356 -11.97 -10.54 -1.20
CA VAL A 356 -13.27 -11.14 -0.85
C VAL A 356 -13.90 -10.43 0.35
N LYS A 357 -13.13 -10.18 1.41
CA LYS A 357 -13.62 -9.55 2.65
C LYS A 357 -14.07 -8.10 2.42
N PHE A 358 -13.32 -7.32 1.66
CA PHE A 358 -13.66 -5.93 1.36
C PHE A 358 -14.77 -5.78 0.30
N GLY A 359 -15.17 -6.87 -0.35
CA GLY A 359 -16.29 -6.91 -1.28
C GLY A 359 -15.97 -6.40 -2.68
N SER A 360 -14.68 -6.35 -3.07
CA SER A 360 -14.26 -5.87 -4.39
C SER A 360 -14.25 -6.95 -5.49
N VAL A 361 -14.58 -8.20 -5.16
CA VAL A 361 -14.74 -9.31 -6.14
C VAL A 361 -15.77 -8.94 -7.20
N GLY A 362 -15.41 -9.08 -8.48
CA GLY A 362 -16.31 -8.81 -9.61
C GLY A 362 -16.62 -7.34 -9.85
N LYS A 363 -15.95 -6.43 -9.17
CA LYS A 363 -16.21 -4.98 -9.24
C LYS A 363 -15.49 -4.25 -10.39
N MET A 364 -14.57 -4.94 -11.09
CA MET A 364 -13.87 -4.40 -12.26
C MET A 364 -14.81 -3.69 -13.27
N PRO A 365 -15.97 -4.21 -13.66
CA PRO A 365 -16.83 -3.56 -14.65
C PRO A 365 -17.49 -2.25 -14.17
N LEU A 366 -17.43 -1.96 -12.87
CA LEU A 366 -18.00 -0.74 -12.29
C LEU A 366 -17.06 0.47 -12.43
N VAL A 367 -15.77 0.23 -12.71
CA VAL A 367 -14.80 1.29 -12.93
C VAL A 367 -14.93 1.82 -14.35
N VAL A 368 -15.15 3.12 -14.48
CA VAL A 368 -15.09 3.83 -15.77
C VAL A 368 -13.68 4.42 -15.89
N PRO A 369 -12.78 3.78 -16.66
CA PRO A 369 -11.39 4.19 -16.70
C PRO A 369 -11.19 5.39 -17.61
N HIS A 370 -10.43 6.38 -17.13
CA HIS A 370 -9.96 7.51 -17.93
C HIS A 370 -8.44 7.43 -18.12
N LYS A 371 -7.96 7.93 -19.24
CA LYS A 371 -6.53 8.14 -19.46
C LYS A 371 -6.04 9.32 -18.64
N LEU A 372 -4.74 9.39 -18.37
CA LEU A 372 -4.18 10.46 -17.57
C LEU A 372 -4.33 11.86 -18.22
N ASP A 373 -4.28 11.94 -19.54
CA ASP A 373 -4.55 13.19 -20.27
C ASP A 373 -6.01 13.66 -20.11
N GLU A 374 -6.98 12.74 -20.18
CA GLU A 374 -8.39 13.02 -19.92
C GLU A 374 -8.60 13.49 -18.47
N MET A 375 -7.89 12.87 -17.52
CA MET A 375 -7.91 13.28 -16.12
C MET A 375 -7.25 14.65 -15.91
N ALA A 376 -6.17 14.97 -16.62
CA ALA A 376 -5.56 16.29 -16.55
C ALA A 376 -6.55 17.38 -17.03
N ASP A 377 -7.33 17.12 -18.09
CA ASP A 377 -8.35 18.04 -18.55
C ASP A 377 -9.55 18.14 -17.58
N TYR A 378 -9.95 17.02 -16.97
CA TYR A 378 -10.93 17.02 -15.89
C TYR A 378 -10.49 17.92 -14.72
N TYR A 379 -9.25 17.80 -14.25
CA TYR A 379 -8.73 18.64 -13.16
C TYR A 379 -8.65 20.13 -13.53
N LYS A 380 -8.34 20.47 -14.79
CA LYS A 380 -8.39 21.86 -15.26
C LYS A 380 -9.81 22.45 -15.22
N SER A 381 -10.82 21.63 -15.47
CA SER A 381 -12.23 22.07 -15.48
C SER A 381 -12.82 22.29 -14.08
N ARG A 382 -12.17 21.76 -13.04
CA ARG A 382 -12.58 21.92 -11.62
C ARG A 382 -12.08 23.22 -10.97
N LYS A 383 -11.26 24.03 -11.66
CA LYS A 383 -10.67 25.29 -11.13
C LYS A 383 -11.66 26.42 -11.12
#